data_5d0cef2bc3ab4db6234da3be6382161a
#
_entry.id   5d0cef2bc3ab4db6234da3be6382161a
#
_cell.length_a   1.000
_cell.length_b   1.000
_cell.length_c   1.000
_cell.angle_alpha   90.00
_cell.angle_beta   90.00
_cell.angle_gamma   90.00
#
_symmetry.space_group_name_H-M   'P 1'
#
loop_
_entity.id
_entity.type
_entity.pdbx_description
1 polymer ?
#
loop_
_entity_poly.entity_id
_entity_poly.type
_entity_poly.pdbx_seq_one_letter_code
_entity_poly.pdbx_strand_id
1 'polypeptide(L)' 'MVKLGDKGVEVTEVQKLLSMLGYDLIIDGGFGNKTDRSIRAFQKKMGLEVDGIVGDTTMA' A
#
# COMPACT_ATOMS: atom_id res chain seq x y z
N MET A 1 -11.06 -2.29 1.65
CA MET A 1 -9.88 -2.05 2.48
C MET A 1 -8.86 -3.14 2.28
N VAL A 2 -7.60 -2.77 2.17
CA VAL A 2 -6.51 -3.71 1.87
C VAL A 2 -5.45 -3.54 2.95
N LYS A 3 -4.95 -4.66 3.47
CA LYS A 3 -3.98 -4.65 4.58
C LYS A 3 -3.08 -5.86 4.49
N LEU A 4 -2.10 -5.92 5.40
CA LEU A 4 -1.14 -7.03 5.47
C LEU A 4 -1.88 -8.37 5.51
N GLY A 5 -1.45 -9.28 4.64
CA GLY A 5 -2.04 -10.60 4.51
C GLY A 5 -3.06 -10.73 3.39
N ASP A 6 -3.53 -9.62 2.85
CA ASP A 6 -4.49 -9.65 1.75
C ASP A 6 -3.82 -10.03 0.43
N LYS A 7 -4.61 -10.55 -0.50
CA LYS A 7 -4.16 -10.94 -1.84
C LYS A 7 -5.22 -10.59 -2.86
N GLY A 8 -4.80 -10.38 -4.09
CA GLY A 8 -5.73 -10.19 -5.20
C GLY A 8 -5.49 -8.94 -6.01
N VAL A 9 -6.46 -8.64 -6.86
CA VAL A 9 -6.38 -7.52 -7.81
C VAL A 9 -6.24 -6.17 -7.10
N GLU A 10 -6.96 -5.98 -6.02
CA GLU A 10 -6.90 -4.72 -5.27
C GLU A 10 -5.48 -4.46 -4.74
N VAL A 11 -4.82 -5.52 -4.25
CA VAL A 11 -3.45 -5.40 -3.76
C VAL A 11 -2.52 -5.06 -4.92
N THR A 12 -2.70 -5.71 -6.06
CA THR A 12 -1.90 -5.44 -7.25
C THR A 12 -2.02 -3.96 -7.66
N GLU A 13 -3.21 -3.42 -7.64
CA GLU A 13 -3.43 -2.01 -8.00
C GLU A 13 -2.74 -1.06 -7.02
N VAL A 14 -2.81 -1.35 -5.74
CA VAL A 14 -2.12 -0.58 -4.71
C VAL A 14 -0.61 -0.62 -4.93
N GLN A 15 -0.08 -1.81 -5.19
CA GLN A 15 1.34 -1.99 -5.44
C GLN A 15 1.81 -1.22 -6.67
N LYS A 16 1.03 -1.25 -7.75
CA LYS A 16 1.35 -0.49 -8.96
C LYS A 16 1.42 1.01 -8.65
N LEU A 17 0.45 1.51 -7.92
CA LEU A 17 0.42 2.93 -7.58
C LEU A 17 1.63 3.32 -6.72
N LEU A 18 1.93 2.51 -5.70
CA LEU A 18 3.10 2.77 -4.85
C LEU A 18 4.41 2.73 -5.65
N SER A 19 4.52 1.78 -6.58
CA SER A 19 5.69 1.67 -7.45
C SER A 19 5.83 2.93 -8.31
N MET A 20 4.73 3.43 -8.84
CA MET A 20 4.73 4.67 -9.63
C MET A 20 5.15 5.88 -8.80
N LEU A 21 4.88 5.84 -7.52
CA LEU A 21 5.26 6.91 -6.60
C LEU A 21 6.72 6.80 -6.13
N GLY A 22 7.43 5.76 -6.55
CA GLY A 22 8.84 5.59 -6.25
C GLY A 22 9.15 4.66 -5.09
N TYR A 23 8.16 3.98 -4.54
CA TYR A 23 8.40 3.04 -3.44
C TYR A 23 8.94 1.71 -3.95
N ASP A 24 9.86 1.14 -3.20
CA ASP A 24 10.52 -0.12 -3.56
C ASP A 24 9.70 -1.30 -3.04
N LEU A 25 8.99 -1.97 -3.94
CA LEU A 25 8.20 -3.14 -3.62
C LEU A 25 7.99 -3.99 -4.86
N ILE A 26 7.50 -5.21 -4.64
CA ILE A 26 7.23 -6.16 -5.72
C ILE A 26 5.73 -6.16 -6.00
N ILE A 27 5.37 -6.05 -7.27
CA ILE A 27 3.96 -6.09 -7.70
C ILE A 27 3.58 -7.55 -7.97
N ASP A 28 3.18 -8.24 -6.91
CA ASP A 28 2.87 -9.67 -6.97
C ASP A 28 1.45 -10.00 -6.51
N GLY A 29 0.67 -8.98 -6.14
CA GLY A 29 -0.70 -9.19 -5.68
C GLY A 29 -0.83 -9.66 -4.24
N GLY A 30 0.28 -9.79 -3.52
CA GLY A 30 0.27 -10.17 -2.12
C GLY A 30 0.74 -9.02 -1.22
N PHE A 31 -0.06 -8.68 -0.23
CA PHE A 31 0.26 -7.59 0.69
C PHE A 31 1.23 -8.12 1.76
N GLY A 32 2.51 -8.04 1.46
CA GLY A 32 3.56 -8.50 2.35
C GLY A 32 4.25 -7.35 3.08
N ASN A 33 5.39 -7.65 3.70
CA ASN A 33 6.11 -6.67 4.53
C ASN A 33 6.55 -5.44 3.75
N LYS A 34 7.02 -5.60 2.51
CA LYS A 34 7.46 -4.45 1.70
C LYS A 34 6.29 -3.55 1.34
N THR A 35 5.16 -4.14 0.99
CA THR A 35 3.95 -3.37 0.69
C THR A 35 3.48 -2.64 1.95
N ASP A 36 3.50 -3.31 3.09
CA ASP A 36 3.09 -2.72 4.36
C ASP A 36 3.99 -1.51 4.71
N ARG A 37 5.29 -1.67 4.59
CA ARG A 37 6.23 -0.56 4.84
C ARG A 37 5.99 0.61 3.91
N SER A 38 5.76 0.31 2.63
CA SER A 38 5.54 1.34 1.62
C SER A 38 4.26 2.11 1.90
N ILE A 39 3.19 1.40 2.26
CA ILE A 39 1.92 2.08 2.54
C ILE A 39 2.01 2.93 3.80
N ARG A 40 2.70 2.46 4.83
CA ARG A 40 2.89 3.24 6.05
C ARG A 40 3.73 4.49 5.79
N ALA A 41 4.78 4.37 4.98
CA ALA A 41 5.59 5.53 4.59
C ALA A 41 4.76 6.53 3.80
N PHE A 42 3.91 6.05 2.90
CA PHE A 42 3.00 6.89 2.13
C PHE A 42 2.01 7.62 3.05
N GLN A 43 1.40 6.90 3.98
CA GLN A 43 0.46 7.49 4.94
C GLN A 43 1.12 8.59 5.75
N LYS A 44 2.34 8.34 6.23
CA LYS A 44 3.09 9.33 7.01
C LYS A 44 3.39 10.57 6.16
N LYS A 45 3.84 10.36 4.93
CA LYS A 45 4.18 11.46 4.02
C LYS A 45 2.96 12.34 3.73
N MET A 46 1.80 11.72 3.60
CA MET A 46 0.56 12.44 3.29
C MET A 46 -0.16 13.00 4.51
N GLY A 47 0.40 12.79 5.70
CA GLY A 47 -0.22 13.27 6.92
C GLY A 47 -1.45 12.49 7.35
N LEU A 48 -1.57 11.25 6.88
CA LEU A 48 -2.69 10.39 7.21
C LEU A 48 -2.38 9.55 8.45
N GLU A 49 -3.40 8.86 8.97
CA GLU A 49 -3.19 7.91 10.04
C GLU A 49 -2.34 6.74 9.53
N VAL A 50 -1.24 6.44 10.25
CA VAL A 50 -0.31 5.38 9.84
C VAL A 50 -0.74 4.07 10.49
N ASP A 51 -1.68 3.40 9.86
CA ASP A 51 -2.25 2.14 10.34
C ASP A 51 -1.96 0.94 9.42
N GLY A 52 -1.34 1.17 8.27
CA GLY A 52 -1.04 0.12 7.31
C GLY A 52 -2.26 -0.40 6.57
N ILE A 53 -3.39 0.27 6.67
CA ILE A 53 -4.64 -0.13 6.03
C ILE A 53 -4.94 0.83 4.89
N VAL A 54 -5.14 0.28 3.70
CA VAL A 54 -5.47 1.08 2.52
C VAL A 54 -6.99 1.20 2.44
N GLY A 55 -7.49 2.33 2.87
CA GLY A 55 -8.90 2.67 2.74
C GLY A 55 -9.09 3.77 1.73
N ASP A 56 -10.30 4.28 1.63
CA ASP A 56 -10.64 5.33 0.66
C ASP A 56 -9.81 6.60 0.89
N THR A 57 -9.57 6.96 2.14
CA THR A 57 -8.83 8.17 2.47
C THR A 57 -7.34 8.04 2.21
N THR A 58 -6.80 6.83 2.20
CA THR A 58 -5.37 6.61 1.97
C THR A 58 -4.99 6.82 0.51
N MET A 59 -5.80 6.33 -0.41
CA MET A 59 -5.48 6.30 -1.84
C MET A 59 -6.41 7.17 -2.69
N ALA A 60 -7.26 7.91 -2.08
CA ALA A 60 -8.22 8.75 -2.81
C ALA A 60 -7.56 9.95 -3.50
#